data_719686241b984d9cc908f71a43788493
#
_entry.id   719686241b984d9cc908f71a43788493
#
_cell.length_a   1.000
_cell.length_b   1.000
_cell.length_c   1.000
_cell.angle_alpha   90.00
_cell.angle_beta   90.00
_cell.angle_gamma   90.00
#
_symmetry.space_group_name_H-M   'P 1'
#
loop_
_entity.id
_entity.type
_entity.pdbx_description
1 polymer ?
#
loop_
_entity_poly.entity_id
_entity_poly.type
_entity_poly.pdbx_seq_one_letter_code
_entity_poly.pdbx_strand_id
1 'polypeptide(L)'
;MKHLLAIMCMMLMSSMVAAQGTNQQRPGRTEMKKMPCHLLSGITERDYAIYLPGSYDEEPLRQYPVLYLMHGGGGSHTDWEKLNHLSQMADSLIGCGAVDDMIIVCPEGNQQNMMYFNSPTPNSAALGAPNWKYEDYIFEELIPYIEQNYRARTDKGGRAIAGFSMGGGAATV
;
A
#
# COMPACT_ATOMS: atom_id res chain seq x y z
N MET A 1 -58.26 -13.60 9.52
CA MET A 1 -57.45 -12.81 8.57
C MET A 1 -56.37 -11.93 9.25
N LYS A 2 -56.70 -11.15 10.31
CA LYS A 2 -55.72 -10.25 11.00
C LYS A 2 -54.54 -10.99 11.64
N HIS A 3 -54.73 -12.20 12.19
CA HIS A 3 -53.65 -12.98 12.81
C HIS A 3 -52.72 -13.65 11.80
N LEU A 4 -53.20 -13.98 10.61
CA LEU A 4 -52.39 -14.56 9.56
C LEU A 4 -51.43 -13.54 8.94
N LEU A 5 -51.85 -12.27 8.85
CA LEU A 5 -51.03 -11.17 8.35
C LEU A 5 -49.90 -10.81 9.31
N ALA A 6 -50.13 -10.88 10.62
CA ALA A 6 -49.13 -10.62 11.65
C ALA A 6 -48.03 -11.70 11.70
N ILE A 7 -48.41 -12.98 11.52
CA ILE A 7 -47.43 -14.07 11.46
C ILE A 7 -46.57 -14.00 10.19
N MET A 8 -47.14 -13.60 9.05
CA MET A 8 -46.44 -13.42 7.80
C MET A 8 -45.48 -12.21 7.85
N CYS A 9 -45.86 -11.12 8.55
CA CYS A 9 -44.94 -10.00 8.79
C CYS A 9 -43.78 -10.34 9.74
N MET A 10 -44.02 -11.15 10.79
CA MET A 10 -42.96 -11.61 11.69
C MET A 10 -41.99 -12.57 11.00
N MET A 11 -42.44 -13.44 10.09
CA MET A 11 -41.55 -14.32 9.31
C MET A 11 -40.73 -13.54 8.28
N LEU A 12 -41.24 -12.48 7.69
CA LEU A 12 -40.51 -11.59 6.80
C LEU A 12 -39.45 -10.74 7.53
N MET A 13 -39.75 -10.30 8.76
CA MET A 13 -38.76 -9.59 9.57
C MET A 13 -37.62 -10.50 10.08
N SER A 14 -37.93 -11.76 10.44
CA SER A 14 -36.89 -12.71 10.84
C SER A 14 -35.96 -13.13 9.66
N SER A 15 -36.43 -13.12 8.42
CA SER A 15 -35.58 -13.38 7.25
C SER A 15 -34.70 -12.17 6.87
N MET A 16 -35.12 -10.93 7.22
CA MET A 16 -34.29 -9.74 7.03
C MET A 16 -33.16 -9.60 8.07
N VAL A 17 -33.37 -10.07 9.30
CA VAL A 17 -32.33 -10.06 10.34
C VAL A 17 -31.27 -11.15 10.10
N ALA A 18 -31.62 -12.24 9.43
CA ALA A 18 -30.64 -13.30 9.08
C ALA A 18 -29.75 -12.94 7.88
N ALA A 19 -30.03 -11.86 7.15
CA ALA A 19 -29.23 -11.40 6.01
C ALA A 19 -28.16 -10.34 6.37
N GLN A 20 -28.06 -9.96 7.64
CA GLN A 20 -26.88 -9.29 8.17
C GLN A 20 -25.82 -10.37 8.52
N GLY A 21 -25.42 -11.14 7.55
CA GLY A 21 -24.16 -11.84 7.60
C GLY A 21 -23.10 -10.77 7.88
N THR A 22 -22.44 -10.86 9.02
CA THR A 22 -21.20 -10.15 9.24
C THR A 22 -20.32 -10.58 8.09
N ASN A 23 -20.23 -9.76 7.05
CA ASN A 23 -19.22 -9.90 6.01
C ASN A 23 -17.89 -9.60 6.71
N GLN A 24 -17.41 -10.58 7.47
CA GLN A 24 -16.15 -10.48 8.17
C GLN A 24 -15.09 -10.63 7.08
N GLN A 25 -14.83 -9.50 6.44
CA GLN A 25 -13.80 -9.42 5.43
C GLN A 25 -12.52 -10.02 6.01
N ARG A 26 -11.90 -10.93 5.28
CA ARG A 26 -10.66 -11.54 5.71
C ARG A 26 -9.61 -10.44 5.93
N PRO A 27 -8.81 -10.46 7.00
CA PRO A 27 -7.77 -9.46 7.18
C PRO A 27 -6.76 -9.52 6.04
N GLY A 28 -6.24 -8.36 5.69
CA GLY A 28 -5.12 -8.24 4.77
C GLY A 28 -3.81 -8.72 5.41
N ARG A 29 -2.74 -8.68 4.64
CA ARG A 29 -1.42 -9.07 5.12
C ARG A 29 -0.32 -8.15 4.60
N THR A 30 0.69 -7.94 5.42
CA THR A 30 1.93 -7.25 5.02
C THR A 30 3.04 -8.27 4.81
N GLU A 31 3.71 -8.19 3.66
CA GLU A 31 4.85 -9.04 3.30
C GLU A 31 6.09 -8.17 3.10
N MET A 32 7.26 -8.65 3.59
CA MET A 32 8.56 -8.05 3.33
C MET A 32 9.18 -8.72 2.12
N LYS A 33 9.55 -7.96 1.11
CA LYS A 33 10.01 -8.44 -0.20
C LYS A 33 11.27 -7.72 -0.64
N LYS A 34 11.89 -8.28 -1.67
CA LYS A 34 12.99 -7.69 -2.41
C LYS A 34 12.67 -7.65 -3.90
N MET A 35 13.21 -6.68 -4.58
CA MET A 35 13.16 -6.56 -6.03
C MET A 35 14.55 -6.25 -6.59
N PRO A 36 14.83 -6.63 -7.84
CA PRO A 36 16.04 -6.18 -8.54
C PRO A 36 16.09 -4.65 -8.58
N CYS A 37 17.28 -4.08 -8.47
CA CYS A 37 17.52 -2.64 -8.55
C CYS A 37 18.76 -2.38 -9.38
N HIS A 38 18.65 -1.52 -10.38
CA HIS A 38 19.76 -1.22 -11.33
C HIS A 38 20.10 0.26 -11.38
N LEU A 39 19.14 1.15 -11.03
CA LEU A 39 19.33 2.60 -11.09
C LEU A 39 20.06 3.17 -9.87
N LEU A 40 20.02 2.48 -8.73
CA LEU A 40 20.68 2.93 -7.52
C LEU A 40 22.11 2.36 -7.46
N SER A 41 23.11 3.23 -7.61
CA SER A 41 24.52 2.84 -7.68
C SER A 41 24.96 2.00 -6.47
N GLY A 42 25.56 0.85 -6.74
CA GLY A 42 26.05 -0.08 -5.71
C GLY A 42 24.97 -0.95 -5.07
N ILE A 43 23.72 -0.90 -5.54
CA ILE A 43 22.60 -1.67 -5.04
C ILE A 43 22.07 -2.58 -6.16
N THR A 44 22.02 -3.88 -5.91
CA THR A 44 21.52 -4.87 -6.87
C THR A 44 20.11 -5.36 -6.55
N GLU A 45 19.68 -5.20 -5.29
CA GLU A 45 18.36 -5.53 -4.80
C GLU A 45 17.87 -4.44 -3.83
N ARG A 46 16.57 -4.16 -3.83
CA ARG A 46 15.96 -3.20 -2.92
C ARG A 46 14.81 -3.82 -2.16
N ASP A 47 14.77 -3.57 -0.84
CA ASP A 47 13.70 -4.03 0.03
C ASP A 47 12.46 -3.15 -0.13
N TYR A 48 11.29 -3.76 0.06
CA TYR A 48 10.00 -3.07 0.22
C TYR A 48 9.06 -3.91 1.09
N ALA A 49 8.14 -3.25 1.79
CA ALA A 49 6.99 -3.92 2.37
C ALA A 49 5.78 -3.71 1.44
N ILE A 50 4.90 -4.72 1.37
CA ILE A 50 3.67 -4.64 0.61
C ILE A 50 2.51 -5.17 1.45
N TYR A 51 1.48 -4.34 1.61
CA TYR A 51 0.20 -4.76 2.15
C TYR A 51 -0.73 -5.15 1.02
N LEU A 52 -1.36 -6.31 1.15
CA LEU A 52 -2.37 -6.85 0.26
C LEU A 52 -3.69 -6.97 1.03
N PRO A 53 -4.79 -6.37 0.56
CA PRO A 53 -6.08 -6.42 1.27
C PRO A 53 -6.65 -7.84 1.30
N GLY A 54 -7.53 -8.12 2.24
CA GLY A 54 -8.12 -9.46 2.40
C GLY A 54 -8.79 -10.00 1.14
N SER A 55 -9.43 -9.13 0.36
CA SER A 55 -10.03 -9.49 -0.93
C SER A 55 -9.00 -9.89 -2.00
N TYR A 56 -7.73 -9.61 -1.80
CA TYR A 56 -6.69 -9.91 -2.79
C TYR A 56 -6.65 -11.41 -3.14
N ASP A 57 -6.81 -12.30 -2.18
CA ASP A 57 -6.81 -13.75 -2.42
C ASP A 57 -8.20 -14.28 -2.84
N GLU A 58 -9.26 -13.55 -2.54
CA GLU A 58 -10.65 -13.96 -2.80
C GLU A 58 -11.11 -13.55 -4.20
N GLU A 59 -10.57 -12.47 -4.75
CA GLU A 59 -10.97 -11.89 -6.03
C GLU A 59 -9.81 -11.92 -7.05
N PRO A 60 -9.48 -13.06 -7.66
CA PRO A 60 -8.27 -13.24 -8.46
C PRO A 60 -8.23 -12.40 -9.75
N LEU A 61 -9.36 -11.89 -10.22
CA LEU A 61 -9.46 -11.05 -11.42
C LEU A 61 -9.53 -9.55 -11.12
N ARG A 62 -9.65 -9.17 -9.84
CA ARG A 62 -9.73 -7.77 -9.44
C ARG A 62 -8.37 -7.11 -9.50
N GLN A 63 -8.32 -5.89 -10.04
CA GLN A 63 -7.17 -4.99 -9.99
C GLN A 63 -7.39 -3.93 -8.91
N TYR A 64 -6.32 -3.56 -8.22
CA TYR A 64 -6.34 -2.69 -7.05
C TYR A 64 -5.58 -1.40 -7.33
N PRO A 65 -6.06 -0.24 -6.85
CA PRO A 65 -5.24 0.95 -6.78
C PRO A 65 -4.04 0.71 -5.86
N VAL A 66 -2.94 1.42 -6.10
CA VAL A 66 -1.70 1.29 -5.33
C VAL A 66 -1.37 2.62 -4.65
N LEU A 67 -1.18 2.57 -3.34
CA LEU A 67 -0.61 3.65 -2.54
C LEU A 67 0.88 3.37 -2.30
N TYR A 68 1.76 4.21 -2.81
CA TYR A 68 3.19 4.21 -2.47
C TYR A 68 3.39 5.09 -1.24
N LEU A 69 3.70 4.47 -0.09
CA LEU A 69 3.73 5.12 1.22
C LEU A 69 5.17 5.23 1.74
N MET A 70 5.74 6.43 1.63
CA MET A 70 7.13 6.73 1.93
C MET A 70 7.35 6.94 3.44
N HIS A 71 8.42 6.34 4.00
CA HIS A 71 8.80 6.55 5.41
C HIS A 71 9.56 7.87 5.61
N GLY A 72 9.73 8.28 6.86
CA GLY A 72 10.52 9.46 7.24
C GLY A 72 12.03 9.22 7.21
N GLY A 73 12.80 10.29 7.36
CA GLY A 73 14.27 10.21 7.46
C GLY A 73 14.71 9.31 8.61
N GLY A 74 15.74 8.49 8.38
CA GLY A 74 16.24 7.50 9.34
C GLY A 74 15.36 6.26 9.52
N GLY A 75 14.22 6.20 8.84
CA GLY A 75 13.32 5.05 8.87
C GLY A 75 13.66 3.97 7.84
N SER A 76 12.75 3.04 7.64
CA SER A 76 12.87 1.93 6.69
C SER A 76 11.52 1.51 6.11
N HIS A 77 11.53 0.64 5.11
CA HIS A 77 10.35 0.02 4.52
C HIS A 77 9.45 -0.71 5.55
N THR A 78 10.00 -1.07 6.72
CA THR A 78 9.26 -1.83 7.75
C THR A 78 8.52 -0.94 8.74
N ASP A 79 8.78 0.36 8.78
CA ASP A 79 8.33 1.24 9.87
C ASP A 79 6.80 1.40 9.91
N TRP A 80 6.18 1.50 8.75
CA TRP A 80 4.72 1.61 8.68
C TRP A 80 4.02 0.40 9.30
N GLU A 81 4.57 -0.80 9.12
CA GLU A 81 4.03 -2.00 9.76
C GLU A 81 4.44 -2.10 11.24
N LYS A 82 5.74 -1.99 11.54
CA LYS A 82 6.25 -2.25 12.89
C LYS A 82 5.89 -1.19 13.92
N LEU A 83 5.87 0.08 13.51
CA LEU A 83 5.65 1.22 14.42
C LEU A 83 4.21 1.74 14.36
N ASN A 84 3.55 1.60 13.21
CA ASN A 84 2.24 2.19 12.96
C ASN A 84 1.14 1.15 12.69
N HIS A 85 1.46 -0.15 12.75
CA HIS A 85 0.49 -1.23 12.56
C HIS A 85 -0.33 -1.08 11.27
N LEU A 86 0.36 -0.85 10.14
CA LEU A 86 -0.24 -0.53 8.85
C LEU A 86 -1.37 -1.50 8.45
N SER A 87 -1.13 -2.81 8.58
CA SER A 87 -2.11 -3.82 8.21
C SER A 87 -3.40 -3.68 9.01
N GLN A 88 -3.32 -3.50 10.33
CA GLN A 88 -4.49 -3.33 11.20
C GLN A 88 -5.26 -2.05 10.88
N MET A 89 -4.53 -0.95 10.59
CA MET A 89 -5.13 0.32 10.24
C MET A 89 -5.85 0.23 8.88
N ALA A 90 -5.20 -0.36 7.88
CA ALA A 90 -5.78 -0.55 6.56
C ALA A 90 -7.03 -1.43 6.63
N ASP A 91 -6.96 -2.59 7.31
CA ASP A 91 -8.11 -3.47 7.52
C ASP A 91 -9.27 -2.77 8.20
N SER A 92 -9.00 -1.95 9.21
CA SER A 92 -10.03 -1.18 9.92
C SER A 92 -10.73 -0.17 9.00
N LEU A 93 -9.96 0.59 8.22
CA LEU A 93 -10.49 1.61 7.32
C LEU A 93 -11.26 0.99 6.13
N ILE A 94 -10.76 -0.09 5.58
CA ILE A 94 -11.42 -0.86 4.52
C ILE A 94 -12.70 -1.50 5.08
N GLY A 95 -12.60 -2.17 6.22
CA GLY A 95 -13.72 -2.88 6.85
C GLY A 95 -14.89 -1.97 7.26
N CYS A 96 -14.63 -0.70 7.60
CA CYS A 96 -15.68 0.28 7.87
C CYS A 96 -16.14 1.06 6.62
N GLY A 97 -15.59 0.76 5.44
CA GLY A 97 -15.95 1.42 4.18
C GLY A 97 -15.45 2.86 4.04
N ALA A 98 -14.46 3.27 4.87
CA ALA A 98 -13.87 4.61 4.77
C ALA A 98 -12.93 4.76 3.58
N VAL A 99 -12.33 3.65 3.13
CA VAL A 99 -11.49 3.58 1.93
C VAL A 99 -11.79 2.29 1.18
N ASP A 100 -11.54 2.30 -0.12
CA ASP A 100 -11.61 1.10 -0.96
C ASP A 100 -10.41 0.17 -0.70
N ASP A 101 -10.57 -1.12 -1.05
CA ASP A 101 -9.46 -2.07 -1.07
C ASP A 101 -8.33 -1.55 -1.96
N MET A 102 -7.11 -1.53 -1.43
CA MET A 102 -5.93 -1.08 -2.14
C MET A 102 -4.69 -1.90 -1.77
N ILE A 103 -3.73 -1.92 -2.65
CA ILE A 103 -2.36 -2.36 -2.35
C ILE A 103 -1.61 -1.17 -1.74
N ILE A 104 -0.82 -1.39 -0.68
CA ILE A 104 0.05 -0.35 -0.13
C ILE A 104 1.50 -0.85 -0.22
N VAL A 105 2.36 -0.06 -0.86
CA VAL A 105 3.79 -0.37 -1.04
C VAL A 105 4.60 0.62 -0.22
N CYS A 106 5.43 0.12 0.68
CA CYS A 106 6.35 0.92 1.48
C CYS A 106 7.78 0.63 1.01
N PRO A 107 8.35 1.43 0.12
CA PRO A 107 9.70 1.18 -0.39
C PRO A 107 10.76 1.53 0.64
N GLU A 108 11.93 0.86 0.57
CA GLU A 108 13.11 1.27 1.30
C GLU A 108 13.69 2.54 0.69
N GLY A 109 13.63 3.64 1.42
CA GLY A 109 14.09 4.96 0.94
C GLY A 109 15.39 5.42 1.57
N ASN A 110 15.85 4.72 2.62
CA ASN A 110 16.97 5.18 3.40
C ASN A 110 18.24 4.42 3.05
N GLN A 111 19.22 5.13 2.55
CA GLN A 111 20.61 4.70 2.57
C GLN A 111 21.47 5.92 2.82
N GLN A 112 22.18 5.94 3.95
CA GLN A 112 23.10 7.02 4.31
C GLN A 112 22.48 8.44 4.31
N ASN A 113 21.23 8.58 4.76
CA ASN A 113 20.49 9.85 4.78
C ASN A 113 20.24 10.48 3.39
N MET A 114 20.26 9.69 2.33
CA MET A 114 19.89 10.17 0.99
C MET A 114 18.39 10.42 0.91
N MET A 115 18.05 11.52 0.24
CA MET A 115 16.64 11.88 0.00
C MET A 115 16.02 11.02 -1.09
N TYR A 116 14.70 11.07 -1.19
CA TYR A 116 13.92 10.41 -2.24
C TYR A 116 14.03 11.09 -3.63
N PHE A 117 14.95 12.00 -3.81
CA PHE A 117 15.15 12.74 -5.06
C PHE A 117 16.37 12.26 -5.82
N ASN A 118 16.41 12.58 -7.10
CA ASN A 118 17.62 12.38 -7.90
C ASN A 118 18.73 13.35 -7.46
N SER A 119 19.97 12.89 -7.56
CA SER A 119 21.13 13.77 -7.35
C SER A 119 21.56 14.47 -8.68
N PRO A 120 22.34 15.55 -8.58
CA PRO A 120 23.16 15.88 -7.43
C PRO A 120 22.41 16.63 -6.35
N THR A 121 22.29 16.04 -5.15
CA THR A 121 21.98 16.83 -3.96
C THR A 121 23.28 17.40 -3.39
N PRO A 122 23.25 18.51 -2.66
CA PRO A 122 24.48 19.09 -2.07
C PRO A 122 25.30 18.12 -1.25
N ASN A 123 24.68 17.07 -0.73
CA ASN A 123 25.31 16.08 0.13
C ASN A 123 25.61 14.74 -0.56
N SER A 124 25.12 14.49 -1.78
CA SER A 124 25.24 13.18 -2.41
C SER A 124 26.69 12.75 -2.66
N ALA A 125 27.56 13.68 -3.08
CA ALA A 125 28.99 13.40 -3.29
C ALA A 125 29.72 13.15 -1.96
N ALA A 126 29.42 13.91 -0.91
CA ALA A 126 29.97 13.74 0.43
C ALA A 126 29.54 12.42 1.08
N LEU A 127 28.37 11.91 0.72
CA LEU A 127 27.82 10.64 1.20
C LEU A 127 28.20 9.44 0.33
N GLY A 128 29.08 9.63 -0.67
CA GLY A 128 29.57 8.56 -1.53
C GLY A 128 28.58 8.07 -2.60
N ALA A 129 27.48 8.81 -2.84
CA ALA A 129 26.47 8.47 -3.83
C ALA A 129 26.20 9.64 -4.80
N PRO A 130 27.21 10.07 -5.60
CA PRO A 130 27.10 11.25 -6.46
C PRO A 130 26.04 11.12 -7.57
N ASN A 131 25.63 9.90 -7.91
CA ASN A 131 24.65 9.60 -8.95
C ASN A 131 23.42 8.90 -8.35
N TRP A 132 22.91 9.40 -7.23
CA TRP A 132 21.70 8.85 -6.61
C TRP A 132 20.49 9.20 -7.45
N LYS A 133 19.76 8.18 -7.91
CA LYS A 133 18.64 8.30 -8.86
C LYS A 133 17.36 7.71 -8.27
N TYR A 134 16.98 8.17 -7.07
CA TYR A 134 15.86 7.54 -6.36
C TYR A 134 14.52 7.85 -7.02
N GLU A 135 14.33 9.03 -7.54
CA GLU A 135 13.13 9.38 -8.30
C GLU A 135 13.00 8.51 -9.55
N ASP A 136 14.08 8.37 -10.34
CA ASP A 136 14.11 7.46 -11.50
C ASP A 136 13.80 6.02 -11.06
N TYR A 137 14.39 5.54 -9.95
CA TYR A 137 14.10 4.21 -9.41
C TYR A 137 12.61 4.02 -9.11
N ILE A 138 11.94 4.98 -8.50
CA ILE A 138 10.50 4.88 -8.23
C ILE A 138 9.70 4.75 -9.52
N PHE A 139 9.95 5.62 -10.51
CA PHE A 139 9.13 5.68 -11.73
C PHE A 139 9.53 4.66 -12.79
N GLU A 140 10.79 4.29 -12.88
CA GLU A 140 11.31 3.44 -13.95
C GLU A 140 11.52 1.97 -13.50
N GLU A 141 11.66 1.71 -12.20
CA GLU A 141 11.85 0.35 -11.67
C GLU A 141 10.74 -0.09 -10.72
N LEU A 142 10.49 0.62 -9.61
CA LEU A 142 9.57 0.16 -8.57
C LEU A 142 8.13 0.08 -9.08
N ILE A 143 7.59 1.16 -9.64
CA ILE A 143 6.20 1.20 -10.12
C ILE A 143 5.99 0.13 -11.20
N PRO A 144 6.79 0.04 -12.27
CA PRO A 144 6.65 -1.01 -13.26
C PRO A 144 6.77 -2.43 -12.68
N TYR A 145 7.67 -2.64 -11.72
CA TYR A 145 7.83 -3.94 -11.06
C TYR A 145 6.56 -4.34 -10.30
N ILE A 146 5.99 -3.44 -9.51
CA ILE A 146 4.74 -3.69 -8.77
C ILE A 146 3.60 -3.99 -9.74
N GLU A 147 3.45 -3.23 -10.80
CA GLU A 147 2.39 -3.43 -11.80
C GLU A 147 2.52 -4.73 -12.59
N GLN A 148 3.73 -5.23 -12.81
CA GLN A 148 3.97 -6.51 -13.49
C GLN A 148 3.77 -7.72 -12.57
N ASN A 149 4.04 -7.60 -11.28
CA ASN A 149 4.06 -8.73 -10.35
C ASN A 149 2.82 -8.83 -9.45
N TYR A 150 2.00 -7.79 -9.41
CA TYR A 150 0.78 -7.74 -8.60
C TYR A 150 -0.41 -7.30 -9.45
N ARG A 151 -1.61 -7.55 -8.97
CA ARG A 151 -2.85 -7.09 -9.63
C ARG A 151 -3.09 -5.61 -9.36
N ALA A 152 -2.16 -4.80 -9.76
CA ALA A 152 -2.20 -3.35 -9.66
C ALA A 152 -2.91 -2.74 -10.87
N ARG A 153 -3.64 -1.64 -10.65
CA ARG A 153 -4.13 -0.79 -11.73
C ARG A 153 -2.95 -0.02 -12.32
N THR A 154 -2.85 0.00 -13.65
CA THR A 154 -1.73 0.62 -14.38
C THR A 154 -2.05 2.04 -14.88
N ASP A 155 -3.30 2.49 -14.73
CA ASP A 155 -3.69 3.85 -15.10
C ASP A 155 -3.27 4.88 -14.03
N LYS A 156 -3.16 6.15 -14.44
CA LYS A 156 -2.77 7.25 -13.53
C LYS A 156 -3.72 7.38 -12.33
N GLY A 157 -5.02 7.14 -12.52
CA GLY A 157 -6.02 7.20 -11.46
C GLY A 157 -5.92 6.05 -10.45
N GLY A 158 -5.16 5.00 -10.79
CA GLY A 158 -4.88 3.85 -9.92
C GLY A 158 -3.65 4.03 -9.04
N ARG A 159 -2.96 5.17 -9.05
CA ARG A 159 -1.73 5.41 -8.28
C ARG A 159 -1.87 6.61 -7.35
N ALA A 160 -1.34 6.46 -6.15
CA ALA A 160 -1.17 7.55 -5.19
C ALA A 160 0.19 7.44 -4.51
N ILE A 161 0.77 8.58 -4.15
CA ILE A 161 1.99 8.66 -3.35
C ILE A 161 1.66 9.48 -2.10
N ALA A 162 2.09 9.00 -0.95
CA ALA A 162 1.99 9.70 0.33
C ALA A 162 3.23 9.41 1.17
N GLY A 163 3.43 10.17 2.25
CA GLY A 163 4.53 9.90 3.14
C GLY A 163 4.60 10.83 4.34
N PHE A 164 5.49 10.50 5.26
CA PHE A 164 5.73 11.26 6.47
C PHE A 164 7.08 11.97 6.41
N SER A 165 7.16 13.25 6.84
CA SER A 165 8.41 14.01 6.92
C SER A 165 9.17 14.01 5.58
N MET A 166 10.34 13.42 5.50
CA MET A 166 11.14 13.24 4.28
C MET A 166 10.29 12.59 3.15
N GLY A 167 9.50 11.56 3.48
CA GLY A 167 8.58 10.92 2.54
C GLY A 167 7.42 11.82 2.12
N GLY A 168 6.95 12.72 3.01
CA GLY A 168 5.98 13.76 2.67
C GLY A 168 6.54 14.73 1.63
N GLY A 169 7.81 15.11 1.74
CA GLY A 169 8.51 15.90 0.73
C GLY A 169 8.54 15.20 -0.63
N ALA A 170 8.82 13.89 -0.65
CA ALA A 170 8.80 13.10 -1.89
C ALA A 170 7.44 13.05 -2.58
N ALA A 171 6.35 13.11 -1.81
CA ALA A 171 5.00 13.05 -2.35
C ALA A 171 4.50 14.38 -2.97
N THR A 172 5.27 15.45 -2.87
CA THR A 172 4.88 16.80 -3.31
C THR A 172 5.62 17.32 -4.55
N VAL A 173 6.48 16.51 -5.14
CA VAL A 173 7.33 16.87 -6.30
C VAL A 173 6.75 16.35 -7.62
#